data_2b7285817067736426f637e0ab9e4892
#
_entry.id   2b7285817067736426f637e0ab9e4892
#
_cell.length_a   1.000
_cell.length_b   1.000
_cell.length_c   1.000
_cell.angle_alpha   90.00
_cell.angle_beta   90.00
_cell.angle_gamma   90.00
#
_symmetry.space_group_name_H-M   'P 1'
#
loop_
_entity.id
_entity.type
_entity.pdbx_description
1 polymer ?
#
loop_
_entity_poly.entity_id
_entity_poly.type
_entity_poly.pdbx_seq_one_letter_code
_entity_poly.pdbx_strand_id
1 'polypeptide(L)'
;MNYPKKRKNYMVLGCILTGLLSQACGSAVENELGRLRVQGQEIVNDQGPFLIKSIGTGNWMIQEGYMMQSTDAGIGTHTQFRTKLEQEIGEERTADFYQDWLDNHMTKADLDSMKAWGFNAIRPALHYKWFTLPIQDEPVSGQHTWVDAGFEKLDELMGWAAANQMYVMFDMHGAPGGQGKNSNINDYDETLPSLFEDEANKDKLEALWIKLAQRYKDNPWFGGYDLINEPNWRLGDSGNENGCGTDNNDELWDVHLRLTKSIRQIDPNNIIYLSGNCWGNNYNSFEAHPLSSYDDNTVITFHKYWNQNDQESIEWAVDMREQYNRPLWMSESGENSNQWFADAIHLFESNNIGWSWWPVKKSRTNNIFKVTTPESYYQLLQAWESGESLSAEQTYHAVMEYSKAHRHENTTVAPDVIYALINNEDPTATKAYRHHGVDQWIPFVDYDLGRDGYAYEDRLSQNIHDEQGQWKVWNEGRKYRNDGVDIGGSAGGYFVSWTEPGEWLQYTIQVPQAGEFKLELETKGAASRLRMEINDEIKNDEIAIKTGSENSPGEWATTTVNGIELSTGELKIRFHIQEGAPDLRAFRLVSGLE
;
A
#
# COMPACT_ATOMS: atom_id res chain seq x y z
N MET A 1 43.24 -20.96 -2.88
CA MET A 1 44.10 -20.96 -1.64
C MET A 1 43.40 -21.82 -0.59
N ASN A 2 44.15 -22.75 0.00
CA ASN A 2 43.63 -23.83 0.85
C ASN A 2 43.22 -23.34 2.24
N TYR A 3 42.00 -23.67 2.68
CA TYR A 3 41.58 -23.58 4.08
C TYR A 3 41.89 -24.90 4.81
N PRO A 4 42.44 -24.89 6.03
CA PRO A 4 42.71 -26.09 6.79
C PRO A 4 41.51 -26.54 7.63
N LYS A 5 41.09 -27.79 7.44
CA LYS A 5 40.13 -28.50 8.29
C LYS A 5 40.70 -28.77 9.66
N LYS A 6 40.12 -28.26 10.74
CA LYS A 6 40.36 -28.74 12.11
C LYS A 6 39.37 -29.84 12.45
N ARG A 7 39.86 -31.07 12.58
CA ARG A 7 39.13 -32.20 13.20
C ARG A 7 39.18 -32.05 14.73
N LYS A 8 38.02 -32.07 15.37
CA LYS A 8 37.92 -32.40 16.80
C LYS A 8 37.26 -33.77 16.94
N ASN A 9 38.03 -34.72 17.52
CA ASN A 9 37.54 -36.01 17.96
C ASN A 9 36.74 -35.83 19.25
N TYR A 10 35.55 -36.37 19.32
CA TYR A 10 34.86 -36.65 20.58
C TYR A 10 34.47 -38.12 20.63
N MET A 11 34.77 -38.69 21.77
CA MET A 11 34.66 -40.06 22.19
C MET A 11 33.19 -40.49 22.30
N VAL A 12 32.87 -41.64 21.75
CA VAL A 12 31.54 -42.27 21.80
C VAL A 12 31.38 -42.92 23.19
N LEU A 13 30.34 -42.52 23.91
CA LEU A 13 29.77 -43.28 25.00
C LEU A 13 28.34 -43.66 24.63
N GLY A 14 28.11 -44.94 24.43
CA GLY A 14 26.81 -45.46 24.06
C GLY A 14 25.85 -45.49 25.25
N CYS A 15 24.65 -44.95 25.02
CA CYS A 15 23.45 -45.31 25.76
C CYS A 15 22.34 -45.58 24.74
N ILE A 16 21.93 -46.83 24.68
CA ILE A 16 20.76 -47.28 23.93
C ILE A 16 19.52 -46.74 24.69
N LEU A 17 18.83 -45.76 24.15
CA LEU A 17 17.46 -45.42 24.52
C LEU A 17 16.60 -45.48 23.25
N THR A 18 15.71 -46.46 23.22
CA THR A 18 14.61 -46.55 22.26
C THR A 18 13.68 -45.38 22.53
N GLY A 19 13.80 -44.30 21.72
CA GLY A 19 12.93 -43.16 21.73
C GLY A 19 12.11 -43.14 20.44
N LEU A 20 10.80 -43.20 20.58
CA LEU A 20 9.82 -42.99 19.56
C LEU A 20 10.14 -41.66 18.81
N LEU A 21 10.48 -41.75 17.55
CA LEU A 21 10.46 -40.64 16.61
C LEU A 21 9.00 -40.23 16.40
N SER A 22 8.50 -39.28 17.18
CA SER A 22 7.36 -38.49 16.77
C SER A 22 7.83 -37.56 15.66
N GLN A 23 7.59 -37.96 14.42
CA GLN A 23 7.55 -37.04 13.30
C GLN A 23 6.46 -36.02 13.64
N ALA A 24 6.86 -34.82 14.02
CA ALA A 24 6.00 -33.66 13.94
C ALA A 24 5.83 -33.32 12.44
N CYS A 25 4.96 -34.08 11.75
CA CYS A 25 4.28 -33.55 10.58
C CYS A 25 3.44 -32.38 11.11
N GLY A 26 3.91 -31.15 10.94
CA GLY A 26 3.03 -30.01 11.01
C GLY A 26 1.91 -30.29 10.00
N SER A 27 0.72 -30.55 10.48
CA SER A 27 -0.47 -30.64 9.65
C SER A 27 -0.56 -29.32 8.87
N ALA A 28 -0.41 -29.40 7.54
CA ALA A 28 -0.75 -28.25 6.71
C ALA A 28 -2.14 -27.78 7.13
N VAL A 29 -2.30 -26.50 7.42
CA VAL A 29 -3.61 -25.92 7.72
C VAL A 29 -4.46 -26.15 6.50
N GLU A 30 -5.45 -27.04 6.59
CA GLU A 30 -6.35 -27.35 5.48
C GLU A 30 -7.08 -26.06 5.09
N ASN A 31 -7.11 -25.75 3.78
CA ASN A 31 -7.87 -24.64 3.27
C ASN A 31 -9.34 -25.08 3.03
N GLU A 32 -10.19 -24.82 3.99
CA GLU A 32 -11.63 -25.08 3.90
C GLU A 32 -12.33 -24.23 2.82
N LEU A 33 -11.69 -23.13 2.36
CA LEU A 33 -12.20 -22.27 1.30
C LEU A 33 -11.92 -22.86 -0.10
N GLY A 34 -11.01 -23.83 -0.21
CA GLY A 34 -10.55 -24.37 -1.48
C GLY A 34 -9.63 -23.42 -2.26
N ARG A 35 -9.31 -23.79 -3.50
CA ARG A 35 -8.48 -22.98 -4.40
C ARG A 35 -9.31 -21.88 -5.05
N LEU A 36 -8.67 -20.75 -5.35
CA LEU A 36 -9.26 -19.78 -6.26
C LEU A 36 -9.29 -20.33 -7.69
N ARG A 37 -10.38 -20.08 -8.40
CA ARG A 37 -10.57 -20.46 -9.80
C ARG A 37 -11.50 -19.50 -10.50
N VAL A 38 -11.45 -19.46 -11.80
CA VAL A 38 -12.35 -18.69 -12.65
C VAL A 38 -13.63 -19.49 -12.95
N GLN A 39 -14.77 -18.82 -12.84
CA GLN A 39 -16.06 -19.34 -13.29
C GLN A 39 -16.81 -18.25 -14.05
N GLY A 40 -16.71 -18.25 -15.38
CA GLY A 40 -17.25 -17.17 -16.21
C GLY A 40 -16.57 -15.84 -15.88
N GLN A 41 -17.34 -14.86 -15.45
CA GLN A 41 -16.88 -13.51 -15.12
C GLN A 41 -16.53 -13.33 -13.62
N GLU A 42 -16.46 -14.42 -12.86
CA GLU A 42 -16.23 -14.40 -11.43
C GLU A 42 -14.99 -15.18 -11.01
N ILE A 43 -14.30 -14.70 -10.00
CA ILE A 43 -13.34 -15.49 -9.22
C ILE A 43 -14.13 -16.17 -8.12
N VAL A 44 -13.96 -17.50 -7.98
CA VAL A 44 -14.69 -18.29 -7.00
C VAL A 44 -13.74 -19.18 -6.20
N ASN A 45 -14.19 -19.62 -5.03
CA ASN A 45 -13.60 -20.71 -4.26
C ASN A 45 -14.68 -21.79 -3.99
N ASP A 46 -14.46 -22.70 -3.07
CA ASP A 46 -15.42 -23.77 -2.77
C ASP A 46 -16.67 -23.29 -2.00
N GLN A 47 -16.66 -22.05 -1.52
CA GLN A 47 -17.82 -21.43 -0.87
C GLN A 47 -18.64 -20.54 -1.83
N GLY A 48 -18.18 -20.32 -3.07
CA GLY A 48 -18.85 -19.50 -4.09
C GLY A 48 -18.02 -18.31 -4.56
N PRO A 49 -18.67 -17.23 -5.04
CA PRO A 49 -17.98 -16.02 -5.48
C PRO A 49 -17.06 -15.46 -4.41
N PHE A 50 -15.84 -15.08 -4.82
CA PHE A 50 -14.80 -14.59 -3.92
C PHE A 50 -14.26 -13.25 -4.41
N LEU A 51 -14.51 -12.20 -3.64
CA LEU A 51 -13.97 -10.88 -3.91
C LEU A 51 -12.60 -10.72 -3.24
N ILE A 52 -11.55 -10.57 -4.03
CA ILE A 52 -10.19 -10.37 -3.54
C ILE A 52 -10.09 -8.97 -2.92
N LYS A 53 -9.71 -8.90 -1.64
CA LYS A 53 -9.38 -7.69 -0.87
C LYS A 53 -7.94 -7.79 -0.42
N SER A 54 -7.02 -7.31 -1.25
CA SER A 54 -5.58 -7.49 -1.03
C SER A 54 -4.81 -6.18 -0.90
N ILE A 55 -3.53 -6.32 -0.56
CA ILE A 55 -2.58 -5.22 -0.53
C ILE A 55 -1.24 -5.68 -1.06
N GLY A 56 -0.54 -4.80 -1.79
CA GLY A 56 0.77 -5.05 -2.35
C GLY A 56 1.89 -4.82 -1.34
N THR A 57 2.93 -5.68 -1.36
CA THR A 57 4.10 -5.54 -0.49
C THR A 57 5.15 -4.61 -1.08
N GLY A 58 4.74 -3.44 -1.55
CA GLY A 58 5.66 -2.46 -2.11
C GLY A 58 6.88 -2.21 -1.22
N ASN A 59 8.01 -2.01 -1.83
CA ASN A 59 9.29 -1.76 -1.18
C ASN A 59 9.92 -2.97 -0.43
N TRP A 60 9.25 -4.11 -0.35
CA TRP A 60 9.80 -5.29 0.34
C TRP A 60 10.93 -5.96 -0.47
N MET A 61 10.60 -6.58 -1.61
CA MET A 61 11.58 -7.26 -2.47
C MET A 61 12.08 -6.38 -3.62
N ILE A 62 11.35 -5.35 -3.99
CA ILE A 62 11.77 -4.33 -4.94
C ILE A 62 11.63 -2.95 -4.30
N GLN A 63 12.72 -2.19 -4.27
CA GLN A 63 12.76 -0.86 -3.68
C GLN A 63 12.56 0.18 -4.78
N GLU A 64 11.61 1.08 -4.57
CA GLU A 64 11.38 2.21 -5.43
C GLU A 64 11.88 3.50 -4.74
N GLY A 65 12.58 4.33 -5.49
CA GLY A 65 13.25 5.51 -4.94
C GLY A 65 12.33 6.45 -4.16
N TYR A 66 11.06 6.62 -4.59
CA TYR A 66 10.12 7.47 -3.89
C TYR A 66 9.68 6.89 -2.53
N MET A 67 9.56 5.56 -2.40
CA MET A 67 9.29 4.90 -1.13
C MET A 67 10.51 4.88 -0.21
N MET A 68 11.72 4.77 -0.80
CA MET A 68 12.98 4.92 -0.08
C MET A 68 13.34 6.37 0.21
N GLN A 69 12.56 7.34 -0.31
CA GLN A 69 12.80 8.79 -0.20
C GLN A 69 14.15 9.23 -0.82
N SER A 70 14.70 8.44 -1.75
CA SER A 70 16.03 8.64 -2.34
C SER A 70 16.00 9.26 -3.74
N THR A 71 14.81 9.54 -4.27
CA THR A 71 14.63 10.07 -5.64
C THR A 71 15.31 11.43 -5.83
N ASP A 72 15.21 12.33 -4.84
CA ASP A 72 15.82 13.67 -4.90
C ASP A 72 17.36 13.60 -4.90
N ALA A 73 17.93 12.53 -4.37
CA ALA A 73 19.36 12.22 -4.46
C ALA A 73 19.75 11.52 -5.79
N GLY A 74 18.83 11.40 -6.75
CA GLY A 74 19.07 10.74 -8.05
C GLY A 74 19.10 9.21 -7.97
N ILE A 75 18.62 8.61 -6.88
CA ILE A 75 18.58 7.16 -6.67
C ILE A 75 17.11 6.71 -6.76
N GLY A 76 16.72 6.26 -7.96
CA GLY A 76 15.33 5.93 -8.28
C GLY A 76 15.01 4.44 -8.25
N THR A 77 16.03 3.56 -8.43
CA THR A 77 15.81 2.12 -8.63
C THR A 77 16.45 1.27 -7.53
N HIS A 78 15.97 0.02 -7.42
CA HIS A 78 16.50 -0.98 -6.48
C HIS A 78 18.02 -1.19 -6.67
N THR A 79 18.46 -1.37 -7.91
CA THR A 79 19.88 -1.59 -8.23
C THR A 79 20.73 -0.34 -7.93
N GLN A 80 20.24 0.86 -8.24
CA GLN A 80 20.95 2.09 -7.90
C GLN A 80 21.13 2.25 -6.38
N PHE A 81 20.08 1.97 -5.60
CA PHE A 81 20.14 2.03 -4.13
C PHE A 81 21.15 1.02 -3.59
N ARG A 82 21.10 -0.24 -4.05
CA ARG A 82 22.04 -1.28 -3.66
C ARG A 82 23.48 -0.90 -4.01
N THR A 83 23.73 -0.47 -5.25
CA THR A 83 25.06 -0.07 -5.72
C THR A 83 25.62 1.10 -4.89
N LYS A 84 24.76 2.06 -4.55
CA LYS A 84 25.17 3.18 -3.68
C LYS A 84 25.60 2.70 -2.30
N LEU A 85 24.89 1.76 -1.71
CA LEU A 85 25.28 1.15 -0.42
C LEU A 85 26.60 0.37 -0.54
N GLU A 86 26.76 -0.47 -1.56
CA GLU A 86 27.97 -1.23 -1.78
C GLU A 86 29.21 -0.33 -1.93
N GLN A 87 29.07 0.82 -2.56
CA GLN A 87 30.12 1.84 -2.67
C GLN A 87 30.48 2.49 -1.34
N GLU A 88 29.51 2.74 -0.47
CA GLU A 88 29.73 3.48 0.78
C GLU A 88 30.06 2.60 1.99
N ILE A 89 29.46 1.41 2.09
CA ILE A 89 29.60 0.53 3.27
C ILE A 89 30.19 -0.85 2.94
N GLY A 90 30.37 -1.15 1.65
CA GLY A 90 30.90 -2.43 1.17
C GLY A 90 29.83 -3.53 1.05
N GLU A 91 30.16 -4.58 0.29
CA GLU A 91 29.24 -5.70 -0.03
C GLU A 91 28.72 -6.43 1.22
N GLU A 92 29.57 -6.69 2.22
CA GLU A 92 29.20 -7.43 3.43
C GLU A 92 28.11 -6.68 4.23
N ARG A 93 28.31 -5.39 4.52
CA ARG A 93 27.33 -4.59 5.26
C ARG A 93 26.05 -4.33 4.45
N THR A 94 26.16 -4.23 3.13
CA THR A 94 24.99 -4.14 2.25
C THR A 94 24.18 -5.42 2.29
N ALA A 95 24.83 -6.59 2.30
CA ALA A 95 24.14 -7.86 2.46
C ALA A 95 23.44 -7.98 3.82
N ASP A 96 24.09 -7.54 4.90
CA ASP A 96 23.50 -7.49 6.25
C ASP A 96 22.25 -6.59 6.28
N PHE A 97 22.32 -5.42 5.64
CA PHE A 97 21.16 -4.52 5.52
C PHE A 97 20.00 -5.20 4.79
N TYR A 98 20.25 -5.83 3.64
CA TYR A 98 19.18 -6.46 2.88
C TYR A 98 18.58 -7.69 3.58
N GLN A 99 19.38 -8.44 4.35
CA GLN A 99 18.85 -9.50 5.18
C GLN A 99 17.91 -8.94 6.26
N ASP A 100 18.35 -7.91 7.00
CA ASP A 100 17.54 -7.24 8.03
C ASP A 100 16.29 -6.57 7.42
N TRP A 101 16.41 -5.99 6.21
CA TRP A 101 15.29 -5.38 5.48
C TRP A 101 14.22 -6.42 5.12
N LEU A 102 14.59 -7.53 4.53
CA LEU A 102 13.65 -8.60 4.18
C LEU A 102 12.97 -9.21 5.40
N ASP A 103 13.70 -9.31 6.52
CA ASP A 103 13.19 -9.87 7.77
C ASP A 103 12.21 -8.93 8.49
N ASN A 104 12.35 -7.62 8.33
CA ASN A 104 11.60 -6.62 9.09
C ASN A 104 10.47 -5.96 8.30
N HIS A 105 10.63 -5.80 6.98
CA HIS A 105 9.66 -5.05 6.18
C HIS A 105 8.30 -5.74 6.13
N MET A 106 8.28 -7.07 5.99
CA MET A 106 7.06 -7.88 6.09
C MET A 106 7.23 -8.94 7.17
N THR A 107 6.26 -9.05 8.06
CA THR A 107 6.28 -9.99 9.17
C THR A 107 4.92 -10.68 9.33
N LYS A 108 4.88 -11.77 10.09
CA LYS A 108 3.62 -12.44 10.43
C LYS A 108 2.63 -11.49 11.13
N ALA A 109 3.11 -10.58 11.99
CA ALA A 109 2.27 -9.64 12.72
C ALA A 109 1.55 -8.64 11.79
N ASP A 110 2.16 -8.30 10.65
CA ASP A 110 1.50 -7.49 9.62
C ASP A 110 0.30 -8.22 9.03
N LEU A 111 0.47 -9.51 8.65
CA LEU A 111 -0.62 -10.31 8.11
C LEU A 111 -1.70 -10.59 9.15
N ASP A 112 -1.34 -10.85 10.41
CA ASP A 112 -2.29 -11.04 11.51
C ASP A 112 -3.19 -9.79 11.66
N SER A 113 -2.60 -8.60 11.58
CA SER A 113 -3.32 -7.33 11.64
C SER A 113 -4.21 -7.11 10.40
N MET A 114 -3.68 -7.36 9.21
CA MET A 114 -4.43 -7.25 7.95
C MET A 114 -5.66 -8.18 7.96
N LYS A 115 -5.50 -9.43 8.39
CA LYS A 115 -6.61 -10.37 8.53
C LYS A 115 -7.67 -9.88 9.50
N ALA A 116 -7.25 -9.35 10.65
CA ALA A 116 -8.15 -8.82 11.66
C ALA A 116 -8.96 -7.60 11.16
N TRP A 117 -8.44 -6.85 10.20
CA TRP A 117 -9.13 -5.72 9.58
C TRP A 117 -10.07 -6.11 8.44
N GLY A 118 -9.92 -7.31 7.85
CA GLY A 118 -10.81 -7.79 6.79
C GLY A 118 -10.15 -8.04 5.44
N PHE A 119 -8.83 -7.88 5.31
CA PHE A 119 -8.11 -8.33 4.11
C PHE A 119 -8.14 -9.86 4.03
N ASN A 120 -8.23 -10.39 2.81
CA ASN A 120 -8.31 -11.83 2.56
C ASN A 120 -7.23 -12.35 1.61
N ALA A 121 -6.37 -11.47 1.14
CA ALA A 121 -5.26 -11.81 0.25
C ALA A 121 -4.10 -10.82 0.39
N ILE A 122 -2.93 -11.19 -0.18
CA ILE A 122 -1.74 -10.35 -0.27
C ILE A 122 -1.08 -10.55 -1.64
N ARG A 123 -0.52 -9.47 -2.21
CA ARG A 123 0.18 -9.44 -3.49
C ARG A 123 1.64 -9.08 -3.26
N PRO A 124 2.56 -10.06 -3.05
CA PRO A 124 3.98 -9.77 -2.91
C PRO A 124 4.58 -9.33 -4.23
N ALA A 125 5.16 -8.13 -4.24
CA ALA A 125 5.89 -7.55 -5.36
C ALA A 125 7.30 -8.16 -5.43
N LEU A 126 7.51 -9.08 -6.38
CA LEU A 126 8.74 -9.86 -6.51
C LEU A 126 9.74 -9.17 -7.43
N HIS A 127 11.01 -9.20 -7.04
CA HIS A 127 12.11 -8.84 -7.92
C HIS A 127 12.93 -10.09 -8.25
N TYR A 128 13.15 -10.37 -9.53
CA TYR A 128 13.79 -11.59 -10.00
C TYR A 128 15.18 -11.85 -9.39
N LYS A 129 15.93 -10.79 -9.03
CA LYS A 129 17.28 -10.89 -8.47
C LYS A 129 17.35 -11.59 -7.11
N TRP A 130 16.24 -11.73 -6.40
CA TRP A 130 16.17 -12.53 -5.18
C TRP A 130 16.06 -14.04 -5.44
N PHE A 131 15.83 -14.44 -6.68
CA PHE A 131 15.58 -15.83 -7.09
C PHE A 131 16.60 -16.37 -8.06
N THR A 132 17.22 -15.51 -8.89
CA THR A 132 18.21 -15.90 -9.90
C THR A 132 19.13 -14.73 -10.25
N LEU A 133 20.31 -15.03 -10.77
CA LEU A 133 21.24 -13.99 -11.23
C LEU A 133 20.73 -13.33 -12.52
N PRO A 134 21.07 -12.05 -12.76
CA PRO A 134 20.91 -11.41 -14.08
C PRO A 134 21.63 -12.19 -15.18
N ILE A 135 21.17 -12.09 -16.43
CA ILE A 135 21.75 -12.84 -17.55
C ILE A 135 23.25 -12.56 -17.76
N GLN A 136 23.66 -11.31 -17.51
CA GLN A 136 25.06 -10.88 -17.65
C GLN A 136 25.98 -11.42 -16.54
N ASP A 137 25.43 -11.82 -15.39
CA ASP A 137 26.18 -12.33 -14.23
C ASP A 137 26.18 -13.86 -14.14
N GLU A 138 25.49 -14.54 -15.08
CA GLU A 138 25.48 -15.99 -15.14
C GLU A 138 26.87 -16.53 -15.46
N PRO A 139 27.39 -17.50 -14.68
CA PRO A 139 28.70 -18.10 -14.93
C PRO A 139 28.81 -18.77 -16.31
N VAL A 140 27.70 -19.25 -16.83
CA VAL A 140 27.57 -19.87 -18.15
C VAL A 140 26.33 -19.35 -18.83
N SER A 141 26.49 -18.81 -20.03
CA SER A 141 25.38 -18.28 -20.86
C SER A 141 24.29 -19.33 -21.06
N GLY A 142 23.04 -18.92 -20.88
CA GLY A 142 21.87 -19.79 -21.00
C GLY A 142 21.60 -20.70 -19.80
N GLN A 143 22.37 -20.60 -18.72
CA GLN A 143 22.06 -21.24 -17.44
C GLN A 143 21.27 -20.31 -16.52
N HIS A 144 20.64 -20.90 -15.51
CA HIS A 144 19.90 -20.18 -14.48
C HIS A 144 20.43 -20.56 -13.10
N THR A 145 21.27 -19.69 -12.53
CA THR A 145 21.78 -19.85 -11.16
C THR A 145 20.71 -19.37 -10.17
N TRP A 146 20.24 -20.29 -9.33
CA TRP A 146 19.21 -20.01 -8.35
C TRP A 146 19.79 -19.40 -7.07
N VAL A 147 19.06 -18.42 -6.51
CA VAL A 147 19.34 -17.75 -5.24
C VAL A 147 18.22 -18.12 -4.27
N ASP A 148 18.55 -18.66 -3.11
CA ASP A 148 17.55 -19.21 -2.19
C ASP A 148 16.78 -18.14 -1.40
N ALA A 149 17.35 -16.95 -1.20
CA ALA A 149 16.82 -15.92 -0.31
C ALA A 149 15.35 -15.53 -0.63
N GLY A 150 15.01 -15.34 -1.91
CA GLY A 150 13.64 -15.03 -2.31
C GLY A 150 12.67 -16.18 -2.06
N PHE A 151 13.10 -17.43 -2.34
CA PHE A 151 12.27 -18.60 -2.08
C PHE A 151 12.01 -18.82 -0.60
N GLU A 152 13.02 -18.63 0.26
CA GLU A 152 12.88 -18.74 1.72
C GLU A 152 11.89 -17.71 2.26
N LYS A 153 11.96 -16.47 1.79
CA LYS A 153 11.01 -15.42 2.19
C LYS A 153 9.59 -15.67 1.69
N LEU A 154 9.43 -16.23 0.50
CA LEU A 154 8.09 -16.64 0.03
C LEU A 154 7.55 -17.83 0.83
N ASP A 155 8.37 -18.79 1.22
CA ASP A 155 7.94 -19.90 2.08
C ASP A 155 7.43 -19.39 3.45
N GLU A 156 8.13 -18.42 4.05
CA GLU A 156 7.69 -17.77 5.28
C GLU A 156 6.34 -17.06 5.08
N LEU A 157 6.22 -16.25 4.02
CA LEU A 157 4.99 -15.52 3.69
C LEU A 157 3.82 -16.49 3.47
N MET A 158 4.02 -17.56 2.70
CA MET A 158 3.00 -18.58 2.48
C MET A 158 2.55 -19.26 3.77
N GLY A 159 3.49 -19.51 4.69
CA GLY A 159 3.18 -20.03 6.02
C GLY A 159 2.35 -19.07 6.87
N TRP A 160 2.66 -17.77 6.85
CA TRP A 160 1.90 -16.73 7.55
C TRP A 160 0.51 -16.53 6.94
N ALA A 161 0.43 -16.56 5.60
CA ALA A 161 -0.83 -16.44 4.88
C ALA A 161 -1.76 -17.62 5.17
N ALA A 162 -1.23 -18.85 5.16
CA ALA A 162 -1.98 -20.04 5.54
C ALA A 162 -2.54 -19.95 6.97
N ALA A 163 -1.71 -19.50 7.94
CA ALA A 163 -2.14 -19.31 9.33
C ALA A 163 -3.26 -18.27 9.46
N ASN A 164 -3.33 -17.31 8.55
CA ASN A 164 -4.33 -16.24 8.50
C ASN A 164 -5.47 -16.51 7.51
N GLN A 165 -5.48 -17.65 6.83
CA GLN A 165 -6.49 -17.96 5.80
C GLN A 165 -6.56 -16.84 4.73
N MET A 166 -5.41 -16.45 4.21
CA MET A 166 -5.27 -15.44 3.17
C MET A 166 -4.64 -16.06 1.91
N TYR A 167 -5.12 -15.67 0.75
CA TYR A 167 -4.50 -16.08 -0.52
C TYR A 167 -3.30 -15.19 -0.86
N VAL A 168 -2.34 -15.76 -1.60
CA VAL A 168 -1.13 -15.04 -2.04
C VAL A 168 -1.04 -15.07 -3.56
N MET A 169 -1.12 -13.92 -4.22
CA MET A 169 -0.90 -13.77 -5.65
C MET A 169 0.53 -13.29 -5.88
N PHE A 170 1.36 -14.09 -6.54
CA PHE A 170 2.73 -13.70 -6.85
C PHE A 170 2.76 -12.73 -8.02
N ASP A 171 3.29 -11.55 -7.77
CA ASP A 171 3.43 -10.47 -8.73
C ASP A 171 4.90 -10.32 -9.18
N MET A 172 5.19 -10.55 -10.46
CA MET A 172 6.52 -10.29 -11.01
C MET A 172 6.69 -8.79 -11.29
N HIS A 173 7.02 -8.07 -10.24
CA HIS A 173 7.12 -6.62 -10.25
C HIS A 173 8.41 -6.10 -10.91
N GLY A 174 9.52 -6.81 -10.74
CA GLY A 174 10.78 -6.58 -11.45
C GLY A 174 11.20 -7.83 -12.22
N ALA A 175 10.90 -7.88 -13.52
CA ALA A 175 11.23 -8.99 -14.40
C ALA A 175 12.71 -8.93 -14.87
N PRO A 176 13.31 -10.05 -15.32
CA PRO A 176 14.65 -10.04 -15.92
C PRO A 176 14.76 -9.04 -17.06
N GLY A 177 15.75 -8.15 -17.00
CA GLY A 177 15.97 -7.07 -17.95
C GLY A 177 15.08 -5.83 -17.73
N GLY A 178 14.01 -5.93 -16.93
CA GLY A 178 13.00 -4.87 -16.76
C GLY A 178 11.96 -4.88 -17.88
N GLN A 179 10.69 -4.73 -17.52
CA GLN A 179 9.54 -4.79 -18.43
C GLN A 179 9.02 -3.43 -18.87
N GLY A 180 9.72 -2.34 -18.55
CA GLY A 180 9.20 -1.00 -18.84
C GLY A 180 10.24 0.11 -18.82
N LYS A 181 9.95 1.21 -19.51
CA LYS A 181 10.77 2.43 -19.53
C LYS A 181 10.75 3.18 -18.19
N ASN A 182 9.71 2.99 -17.37
CA ASN A 182 9.67 3.55 -16.03
C ASN A 182 10.54 2.71 -15.07
N SER A 183 11.85 2.94 -15.12
CA SER A 183 12.85 2.19 -14.37
C SER A 183 12.63 2.22 -12.85
N ASN A 184 12.01 3.28 -12.34
CA ASN A 184 11.73 3.40 -10.89
C ASN A 184 10.79 2.28 -10.37
N ILE A 185 9.92 1.73 -11.23
CA ILE A 185 8.98 0.68 -10.86
C ILE A 185 9.63 -0.71 -11.00
N ASN A 186 10.35 -0.96 -12.10
CA ASN A 186 10.73 -2.32 -12.50
C ASN A 186 12.25 -2.59 -12.50
N ASP A 187 13.05 -1.65 -11.99
CA ASP A 187 14.51 -1.74 -11.92
C ASP A 187 15.20 -1.88 -13.29
N TYR A 188 14.60 -1.36 -14.38
CA TYR A 188 15.19 -1.36 -15.70
C TYR A 188 16.50 -0.56 -15.74
N ASP A 189 17.54 -1.14 -16.32
CA ASP A 189 18.81 -0.47 -16.63
C ASP A 189 18.87 -0.20 -18.13
N GLU A 190 18.77 1.06 -18.52
CA GLU A 190 18.77 1.47 -19.94
C GLU A 190 20.08 1.18 -20.70
N THR A 191 21.14 0.82 -19.99
CA THR A 191 22.42 0.40 -20.57
C THR A 191 22.45 -1.07 -20.95
N LEU A 192 21.42 -1.84 -20.56
CA LEU A 192 21.27 -3.28 -20.79
C LEU A 192 19.97 -3.55 -21.57
N PRO A 193 19.91 -4.68 -22.30
CA PRO A 193 18.68 -5.08 -22.97
C PRO A 193 17.54 -5.35 -21.98
N SER A 194 16.35 -4.83 -22.30
CA SER A 194 15.12 -5.08 -21.56
C SER A 194 14.60 -6.51 -21.71
N LEU A 195 13.50 -6.82 -21.01
CA LEU A 195 12.75 -8.07 -21.19
C LEU A 195 12.36 -8.31 -22.66
N PHE A 196 11.96 -7.25 -23.36
CA PHE A 196 11.47 -7.36 -24.74
C PHE A 196 12.60 -7.37 -25.78
N GLU A 197 13.77 -6.86 -25.46
CA GLU A 197 14.90 -6.73 -26.40
C GLU A 197 15.84 -7.93 -26.40
N ASP A 198 15.83 -8.80 -25.36
CA ASP A 198 16.70 -9.98 -25.32
C ASP A 198 15.92 -11.24 -24.95
N GLU A 199 15.99 -12.24 -25.83
CA GLU A 199 15.35 -13.54 -25.64
C GLU A 199 15.84 -14.26 -24.38
N ALA A 200 17.10 -14.06 -23.96
CA ALA A 200 17.65 -14.65 -22.75
C ALA A 200 16.94 -14.12 -21.47
N ASN A 201 16.46 -12.88 -21.46
CA ASN A 201 15.63 -12.34 -20.39
C ASN A 201 14.27 -13.03 -20.33
N LYS A 202 13.63 -13.28 -21.49
CA LYS A 202 12.36 -14.02 -21.59
C LYS A 202 12.53 -15.48 -21.15
N ASP A 203 13.63 -16.15 -21.56
CA ASP A 203 13.98 -17.51 -21.13
C ASP A 203 14.15 -17.58 -19.61
N LYS A 204 14.80 -16.57 -19.02
CA LYS A 204 15.03 -16.48 -17.59
C LYS A 204 13.72 -16.26 -16.82
N LEU A 205 12.85 -15.40 -17.30
CA LEU A 205 11.52 -15.17 -16.71
C LEU A 205 10.68 -16.45 -16.75
N GLU A 206 10.68 -17.15 -17.88
CA GLU A 206 9.99 -18.44 -18.03
C GLU A 206 10.53 -19.49 -17.05
N ALA A 207 11.84 -19.64 -16.96
CA ALA A 207 12.48 -20.58 -16.03
C ALA A 207 12.15 -20.27 -14.58
N LEU A 208 12.10 -18.98 -14.20
CA LEU A 208 11.71 -18.55 -12.86
C LEU A 208 10.24 -18.91 -12.57
N TRP A 209 9.32 -18.64 -13.48
CA TRP A 209 7.91 -19.01 -13.30
C TRP A 209 7.71 -20.54 -13.21
N ILE A 210 8.43 -21.31 -14.02
CA ILE A 210 8.45 -22.79 -13.90
C ILE A 210 8.91 -23.22 -12.50
N LYS A 211 9.98 -22.59 -11.98
CA LYS A 211 10.52 -22.91 -10.66
C LYS A 211 9.53 -22.57 -9.55
N LEU A 212 8.90 -21.40 -9.60
CA LEU A 212 7.85 -20.98 -8.67
C LEU A 212 6.63 -21.92 -8.75
N ALA A 213 6.18 -22.28 -9.96
CA ALA A 213 5.09 -23.22 -10.15
C ALA A 213 5.40 -24.59 -9.55
N GLN A 214 6.59 -25.14 -9.78
CA GLN A 214 7.02 -26.40 -9.18
C GLN A 214 6.96 -26.40 -7.66
N ARG A 215 7.26 -25.25 -7.04
CA ARG A 215 7.31 -25.12 -5.58
C ARG A 215 5.95 -24.90 -4.95
N TYR A 216 5.05 -24.10 -5.58
CA TYR A 216 3.84 -23.59 -4.92
C TYR A 216 2.53 -24.11 -5.47
N LYS A 217 2.51 -24.81 -6.61
CA LYS A 217 1.28 -25.29 -7.28
C LYS A 217 0.33 -26.07 -6.36
N ASP A 218 0.85 -26.77 -5.37
CA ASP A 218 0.07 -27.61 -4.47
C ASP A 218 -0.26 -26.92 -3.14
N ASN A 219 0.22 -25.67 -2.93
CA ASN A 219 -0.12 -24.91 -1.75
C ASN A 219 -1.57 -24.40 -1.85
N PRO A 220 -2.45 -24.75 -0.91
CA PRO A 220 -3.87 -24.41 -1.01
C PRO A 220 -4.17 -22.91 -0.84
N TRP A 221 -3.20 -22.13 -0.35
CA TRP A 221 -3.31 -20.67 -0.19
C TRP A 221 -2.63 -19.88 -1.31
N PHE A 222 -2.08 -20.59 -2.30
CA PHE A 222 -1.53 -19.93 -3.47
C PHE A 222 -2.68 -19.46 -4.39
N GLY A 223 -2.76 -18.14 -4.58
CA GLY A 223 -3.85 -17.48 -5.32
C GLY A 223 -3.60 -17.34 -6.82
N GLY A 224 -2.36 -17.56 -7.28
CA GLY A 224 -2.02 -17.55 -8.71
C GLY A 224 -0.83 -16.67 -9.09
N TYR A 225 -0.63 -16.55 -10.40
CA TYR A 225 0.53 -15.97 -11.06
C TYR A 225 0.15 -14.65 -11.74
N ASP A 226 0.57 -13.51 -11.19
CA ASP A 226 0.50 -12.20 -11.85
C ASP A 226 1.80 -12.03 -12.66
N LEU A 227 1.72 -12.35 -13.94
CA LEU A 227 2.88 -12.73 -14.73
C LEU A 227 3.90 -11.63 -14.94
N ILE A 228 3.44 -10.38 -15.13
CA ILE A 228 4.28 -9.21 -15.39
C ILE A 228 3.56 -7.97 -14.88
N ASN A 229 4.12 -7.32 -13.88
CA ASN A 229 3.60 -6.06 -13.36
C ASN A 229 3.84 -4.92 -14.34
N GLU A 230 2.82 -4.13 -14.63
CA GLU A 230 2.94 -2.83 -15.31
C GLU A 230 3.88 -2.81 -16.53
N PRO A 231 3.70 -3.68 -17.54
CA PRO A 231 4.44 -3.50 -18.78
C PRO A 231 4.26 -2.06 -19.29
N ASN A 232 5.36 -1.37 -19.56
CA ASN A 232 5.31 -0.01 -20.09
C ASN A 232 6.42 0.19 -21.12
N TRP A 233 6.22 -0.38 -22.32
CA TRP A 233 7.19 -0.43 -23.41
C TRP A 233 6.53 -0.20 -24.76
N ARG A 234 7.11 0.61 -25.63
CA ARG A 234 6.60 0.78 -27.00
C ARG A 234 6.94 -0.43 -27.85
N LEU A 235 5.99 -1.32 -28.04
CA LEU A 235 6.14 -2.56 -28.81
C LEU A 235 5.75 -2.39 -30.29
N GLY A 236 4.90 -1.41 -30.61
CA GLY A 236 4.45 -1.09 -31.96
C GLY A 236 5.08 0.17 -32.53
N ASP A 237 4.59 0.59 -33.70
CA ASP A 237 5.07 1.77 -34.40
C ASP A 237 4.44 3.08 -33.92
N SER A 238 3.34 3.00 -33.16
CA SER A 238 2.59 4.13 -32.60
C SER A 238 2.74 4.24 -31.07
N GLY A 239 2.16 5.29 -30.51
CA GLY A 239 2.17 5.51 -29.07
C GLY A 239 3.45 6.15 -28.54
N ASN A 240 3.49 6.32 -27.20
CA ASN A 240 4.65 6.87 -26.52
C ASN A 240 5.63 5.76 -26.08
N GLU A 241 6.75 6.16 -25.50
CA GLU A 241 7.81 5.22 -25.05
C GLU A 241 7.34 4.22 -23.97
N ASN A 242 6.30 4.55 -23.22
CA ASN A 242 5.70 3.71 -22.19
C ASN A 242 4.55 2.82 -22.73
N GLY A 243 4.38 2.73 -24.02
CA GLY A 243 3.37 1.88 -24.65
C GLY A 243 1.94 2.41 -24.58
N CYS A 244 1.73 3.66 -24.10
CA CYS A 244 0.42 4.27 -24.13
C CYS A 244 0.06 4.71 -25.54
N GLY A 245 -1.12 4.29 -26.02
CA GLY A 245 -1.54 4.52 -27.42
C GLY A 245 -0.79 3.68 -28.46
N THR A 246 0.03 2.72 -28.04
CA THR A 246 0.60 1.70 -28.94
C THR A 246 -0.54 0.86 -29.51
N ASP A 247 -0.56 0.73 -30.83
CA ASP A 247 -1.57 0.01 -31.59
C ASP A 247 -1.34 -1.50 -31.67
N ASN A 248 -0.11 -1.94 -31.41
CA ASN A 248 0.29 -3.35 -31.45
C ASN A 248 1.08 -3.71 -30.19
N ASN A 249 0.58 -4.70 -29.44
CA ASN A 249 1.22 -5.29 -28.28
C ASN A 249 1.43 -6.82 -28.46
N ASP A 250 1.50 -7.32 -29.71
CA ASP A 250 1.62 -8.77 -29.97
C ASP A 250 2.77 -9.41 -29.21
N GLU A 251 3.92 -8.75 -29.09
CA GLU A 251 5.08 -9.27 -28.36
C GLU A 251 4.78 -9.47 -26.86
N LEU A 252 4.03 -8.56 -26.24
CA LEU A 252 3.60 -8.72 -24.85
C LEU A 252 2.69 -9.94 -24.71
N TRP A 253 1.72 -10.08 -25.61
CA TRP A 253 0.79 -11.20 -25.59
C TRP A 253 1.47 -12.53 -25.90
N ASP A 254 2.48 -12.55 -26.77
CA ASP A 254 3.30 -13.74 -27.03
C ASP A 254 4.10 -14.16 -25.78
N VAL A 255 4.67 -13.18 -25.04
CA VAL A 255 5.34 -13.47 -23.75
C VAL A 255 4.34 -14.03 -22.75
N HIS A 256 3.18 -13.41 -22.54
CA HIS A 256 2.14 -13.93 -21.65
C HIS A 256 1.71 -15.34 -22.03
N LEU A 257 1.50 -15.61 -23.33
CA LEU A 257 1.10 -16.92 -23.84
C LEU A 257 2.19 -17.98 -23.61
N ARG A 258 3.46 -17.62 -23.86
CA ARG A 258 4.61 -18.47 -23.59
C ARG A 258 4.68 -18.88 -22.11
N LEU A 259 4.62 -17.91 -21.21
CA LEU A 259 4.67 -18.14 -19.77
C LEU A 259 3.49 -19.00 -19.31
N THR A 260 2.28 -18.69 -19.79
CA THR A 260 1.08 -19.48 -19.49
C THR A 260 1.24 -20.94 -19.90
N LYS A 261 1.68 -21.21 -21.13
CA LYS A 261 1.88 -22.59 -21.62
C LYS A 261 2.88 -23.37 -20.79
N SER A 262 3.97 -22.72 -20.38
CA SER A 262 5.03 -23.36 -19.59
C SER A 262 4.57 -23.61 -18.15
N ILE A 263 3.87 -22.67 -17.53
CA ILE A 263 3.25 -22.86 -16.21
C ILE A 263 2.24 -24.01 -16.27
N ARG A 264 1.39 -24.07 -17.28
CA ARG A 264 0.33 -25.10 -17.42
C ARG A 264 0.85 -26.52 -17.56
N GLN A 265 2.08 -26.71 -18.03
CA GLN A 265 2.75 -28.03 -17.99
C GLN A 265 3.05 -28.51 -16.57
N ILE A 266 3.13 -27.60 -15.61
CA ILE A 266 3.47 -27.87 -14.21
C ILE A 266 2.22 -27.74 -13.33
N ASP A 267 1.45 -26.68 -13.53
CA ASP A 267 0.28 -26.30 -12.74
C ASP A 267 -0.94 -26.04 -13.63
N PRO A 268 -1.84 -27.03 -13.78
CA PRO A 268 -3.07 -26.84 -14.55
C PRO A 268 -4.18 -26.09 -13.80
N ASN A 269 -4.00 -25.73 -12.51
CA ASN A 269 -5.12 -25.41 -11.64
C ASN A 269 -5.16 -23.96 -11.12
N ASN A 270 -4.02 -23.34 -10.86
CA ASN A 270 -4.03 -22.00 -10.26
C ASN A 270 -4.26 -20.90 -11.31
N ILE A 271 -4.81 -19.77 -10.87
CA ILE A 271 -5.17 -18.65 -11.75
C ILE A 271 -3.91 -18.01 -12.36
N ILE A 272 -4.02 -17.58 -13.61
CA ILE A 272 -3.05 -16.73 -14.29
C ILE A 272 -3.70 -15.37 -14.51
N TYR A 273 -3.00 -14.33 -14.10
CA TYR A 273 -3.40 -12.93 -14.26
C TYR A 273 -2.63 -12.30 -15.41
N LEU A 274 -3.35 -11.62 -16.30
CA LEU A 274 -2.81 -11.02 -17.54
C LEU A 274 -2.93 -9.51 -17.45
N SER A 275 -1.80 -8.81 -17.53
CA SER A 275 -1.72 -7.34 -17.49
C SER A 275 -1.44 -6.77 -18.87
N GLY A 276 -2.13 -5.69 -19.24
CA GLY A 276 -1.89 -4.95 -20.48
C GLY A 276 -0.64 -4.06 -20.40
N ASN A 277 -0.25 -3.48 -21.55
CA ASN A 277 0.80 -2.46 -21.63
C ASN A 277 0.35 -1.12 -21.01
N CYS A 278 1.20 -0.08 -21.02
CA CYS A 278 0.87 1.24 -20.45
C CYS A 278 0.39 1.13 -19.00
N TRP A 279 1.20 0.50 -18.14
CA TRP A 279 0.89 0.25 -16.73
C TRP A 279 -0.43 -0.50 -16.52
N GLY A 280 -0.69 -1.54 -17.36
CA GLY A 280 -1.89 -2.38 -17.25
C GLY A 280 -3.14 -1.81 -17.94
N ASN A 281 -3.04 -0.75 -18.76
CA ASN A 281 -4.20 -0.05 -19.31
C ASN A 281 -4.30 -0.05 -20.85
N ASN A 282 -3.36 -0.70 -21.57
CA ASN A 282 -3.42 -0.82 -23.02
C ASN A 282 -3.48 -2.29 -23.45
N TYR A 283 -4.65 -2.72 -23.92
CA TYR A 283 -4.98 -4.07 -24.35
C TYR A 283 -5.07 -4.21 -25.90
N ASN A 284 -4.56 -3.26 -26.66
CA ASN A 284 -4.53 -3.34 -28.13
C ASN A 284 -3.87 -4.65 -28.59
N SER A 285 -4.32 -5.19 -29.71
CA SER A 285 -3.95 -6.50 -30.27
C SER A 285 -4.37 -7.74 -29.46
N PHE A 286 -5.00 -7.60 -28.28
CA PHE A 286 -5.41 -8.75 -27.47
C PHE A 286 -6.41 -9.65 -28.21
N GLU A 287 -7.24 -9.10 -29.10
CA GLU A 287 -8.19 -9.88 -29.91
C GLU A 287 -7.51 -10.89 -30.84
N ALA A 288 -6.29 -10.59 -31.31
CA ALA A 288 -5.51 -11.51 -32.14
C ALA A 288 -4.94 -12.69 -31.33
N HIS A 289 -4.97 -12.59 -30.00
CA HIS A 289 -4.49 -13.58 -29.05
C HIS A 289 -5.66 -14.18 -28.25
N PRO A 290 -6.49 -15.05 -28.84
CA PRO A 290 -7.70 -15.51 -28.20
C PRO A 290 -7.41 -16.23 -26.88
N LEU A 291 -8.23 -15.96 -25.86
CA LEU A 291 -8.06 -16.53 -24.51
C LEU A 291 -8.09 -18.07 -24.50
N SER A 292 -8.75 -18.70 -25.48
CA SER A 292 -8.69 -20.16 -25.67
C SER A 292 -7.28 -20.69 -25.89
N SER A 293 -6.34 -19.85 -26.34
CA SER A 293 -4.92 -20.19 -26.46
C SER A 293 -4.18 -20.16 -25.13
N TYR A 294 -4.71 -19.45 -24.13
CA TYR A 294 -4.18 -19.42 -22.76
C TYR A 294 -4.76 -20.55 -21.94
N ASP A 295 -5.94 -20.41 -21.44
CA ASP A 295 -6.89 -21.39 -20.89
C ASP A 295 -8.11 -20.70 -20.27
N ASP A 296 -8.99 -21.48 -19.63
CA ASP A 296 -10.20 -20.96 -19.00
C ASP A 296 -9.96 -20.35 -17.60
N ASN A 297 -8.81 -20.60 -16.98
CA ASN A 297 -8.51 -20.12 -15.63
C ASN A 297 -7.60 -18.89 -15.64
N THR A 298 -7.99 -17.87 -16.42
CA THR A 298 -7.29 -16.59 -16.59
C THR A 298 -8.15 -15.42 -16.15
N VAL A 299 -7.50 -14.38 -15.61
CA VAL A 299 -8.10 -13.13 -15.13
C VAL A 299 -7.45 -11.96 -15.87
N ILE A 300 -8.25 -10.97 -16.28
CA ILE A 300 -7.78 -9.72 -16.86
C ILE A 300 -7.53 -8.74 -15.72
N THR A 301 -6.33 -8.14 -15.67
CA THR A 301 -5.97 -7.19 -14.62
C THR A 301 -5.80 -5.79 -15.18
N PHE A 302 -5.97 -4.78 -14.34
CA PHE A 302 -5.67 -3.40 -14.67
C PHE A 302 -5.25 -2.63 -13.44
N HIS A 303 -4.58 -1.48 -13.64
CA HIS A 303 -4.22 -0.54 -12.58
C HIS A 303 -5.01 0.76 -12.72
N LYS A 304 -5.33 1.39 -11.59
CA LYS A 304 -6.10 2.63 -11.59
C LYS A 304 -5.56 3.60 -10.55
N TYR A 305 -5.10 4.76 -11.00
CA TYR A 305 -4.55 5.82 -10.17
C TYR A 305 -5.06 7.19 -10.60
N TRP A 306 -5.32 8.08 -9.66
CA TRP A 306 -5.52 9.53 -9.79
C TRP A 306 -6.60 10.01 -10.78
N ASN A 307 -7.42 9.14 -11.32
CA ASN A 307 -8.53 9.51 -12.18
C ASN A 307 -9.87 9.46 -11.42
N GLN A 308 -10.95 9.82 -12.08
CA GLN A 308 -12.31 9.81 -11.54
C GLN A 308 -12.74 8.40 -11.12
N ASN A 309 -13.53 8.30 -10.05
CA ASN A 309 -14.08 7.03 -9.55
C ASN A 309 -15.55 6.89 -9.93
N ASP A 310 -15.81 6.94 -11.23
CA ASP A 310 -17.13 6.75 -11.84
C ASP A 310 -17.12 5.54 -12.78
N GLN A 311 -18.31 5.13 -13.23
CA GLN A 311 -18.48 3.98 -14.10
C GLN A 311 -17.75 4.16 -15.45
N GLU A 312 -17.72 5.38 -15.99
CA GLU A 312 -17.08 5.70 -17.27
C GLU A 312 -15.57 5.40 -17.22
N SER A 313 -14.94 5.64 -16.06
CA SER A 313 -13.50 5.42 -15.87
C SER A 313 -13.06 3.96 -15.96
N ILE A 314 -13.97 3.00 -15.79
CA ILE A 314 -13.70 1.55 -15.86
C ILE A 314 -14.53 0.83 -16.94
N GLU A 315 -15.35 1.55 -17.71
CA GLU A 315 -16.25 0.96 -18.70
C GLU A 315 -15.51 0.06 -19.71
N TRP A 316 -14.35 0.51 -20.19
CA TRP A 316 -13.49 -0.25 -21.09
C TRP A 316 -13.09 -1.63 -20.52
N ALA A 317 -12.81 -1.71 -19.21
CA ALA A 317 -12.46 -2.97 -18.57
C ALA A 317 -13.70 -3.86 -18.38
N VAL A 318 -14.84 -3.26 -18.03
CA VAL A 318 -16.13 -3.97 -17.95
C VAL A 318 -16.52 -4.54 -19.31
N ASP A 319 -16.35 -3.78 -20.40
CA ASP A 319 -16.59 -4.27 -21.77
C ASP A 319 -15.69 -5.48 -22.11
N MET A 320 -14.41 -5.42 -21.71
CA MET A 320 -13.50 -6.57 -21.88
C MET A 320 -13.97 -7.81 -21.08
N ARG A 321 -14.43 -7.63 -19.85
CA ARG A 321 -15.01 -8.73 -19.06
C ARG A 321 -16.15 -9.41 -19.81
N GLU A 322 -17.07 -8.63 -20.38
CA GLU A 322 -18.22 -9.14 -21.13
C GLU A 322 -17.79 -9.80 -22.45
N GLN A 323 -16.91 -9.13 -23.20
CA GLN A 323 -16.42 -9.62 -24.49
C GLN A 323 -15.71 -10.96 -24.36
N TYR A 324 -14.85 -11.11 -23.36
CA TYR A 324 -14.00 -12.30 -23.19
C TYR A 324 -14.58 -13.32 -22.21
N ASN A 325 -15.66 -12.99 -21.51
CA ASN A 325 -16.25 -13.80 -20.43
C ASN A 325 -15.19 -14.22 -19.41
N ARG A 326 -14.44 -13.26 -18.88
CA ARG A 326 -13.38 -13.45 -17.87
C ARG A 326 -13.54 -12.45 -16.72
N PRO A 327 -13.17 -12.82 -15.48
CA PRO A 327 -13.21 -11.88 -14.38
C PRO A 327 -12.16 -10.78 -14.54
N LEU A 328 -12.43 -9.66 -13.88
CA LEU A 328 -11.49 -8.56 -13.71
C LEU A 328 -10.90 -8.58 -12.29
N TRP A 329 -9.66 -8.15 -12.19
CA TRP A 329 -9.03 -7.80 -10.94
C TRP A 329 -8.27 -6.48 -11.08
N MET A 330 -8.63 -5.49 -10.26
CA MET A 330 -7.84 -4.28 -10.13
C MET A 330 -6.62 -4.61 -9.28
N SER A 331 -5.52 -5.01 -9.95
CA SER A 331 -4.36 -5.60 -9.30
C SER A 331 -3.46 -4.60 -8.58
N GLU A 332 -3.63 -3.29 -8.85
CA GLU A 332 -2.93 -2.25 -8.11
C GLU A 332 -3.62 -0.89 -8.18
N SER A 333 -3.76 -0.25 -7.02
CA SER A 333 -4.24 1.13 -6.86
C SER A 333 -3.80 1.69 -5.52
N GLY A 334 -3.89 3.02 -5.35
CA GLY A 334 -3.51 3.67 -4.10
C GLY A 334 -3.13 5.13 -4.28
N GLU A 335 -2.26 5.61 -3.40
CA GLU A 335 -1.52 6.87 -3.49
C GLU A 335 -2.38 8.14 -3.59
N ASN A 336 -3.55 8.12 -2.98
CA ASN A 336 -4.48 9.23 -2.94
C ASN A 336 -5.05 9.41 -1.52
N SER A 337 -6.10 10.22 -1.37
CA SER A 337 -6.81 10.44 -0.11
C SER A 337 -7.73 9.27 0.28
N ASN A 338 -8.15 9.25 1.53
CA ASN A 338 -9.15 8.30 2.02
C ASN A 338 -10.48 8.43 1.28
N GLN A 339 -10.89 9.65 0.89
CA GLN A 339 -12.09 9.87 0.08
C GLN A 339 -11.97 9.15 -1.26
N TRP A 340 -10.85 9.36 -1.97
CA TRP A 340 -10.61 8.68 -3.25
C TRP A 340 -10.55 7.16 -3.08
N PHE A 341 -9.97 6.67 -1.99
CA PHE A 341 -9.91 5.24 -1.67
C PHE A 341 -11.30 4.65 -1.51
N ALA A 342 -12.14 5.29 -0.70
CA ALA A 342 -13.49 4.83 -0.45
C ALA A 342 -14.34 4.81 -1.72
N ASP A 343 -14.22 5.84 -2.58
CA ASP A 343 -14.93 5.92 -3.86
C ASP A 343 -14.46 4.85 -4.85
N ALA A 344 -13.14 4.63 -4.96
CA ALA A 344 -12.56 3.59 -5.81
C ALA A 344 -12.99 2.19 -5.38
N ILE A 345 -12.91 1.88 -4.09
CA ILE A 345 -13.35 0.59 -3.55
C ILE A 345 -14.85 0.37 -3.79
N HIS A 346 -15.67 1.39 -3.55
CA HIS A 346 -17.10 1.29 -3.82
C HIS A 346 -17.39 1.02 -5.30
N LEU A 347 -16.67 1.69 -6.21
CA LEU A 347 -16.78 1.45 -7.65
C LEU A 347 -16.42 0.00 -8.01
N PHE A 348 -15.29 -0.51 -7.51
CA PHE A 348 -14.85 -1.88 -7.80
C PHE A 348 -15.80 -2.92 -7.22
N GLU A 349 -16.14 -2.84 -5.94
CA GLU A 349 -17.02 -3.81 -5.28
C GLU A 349 -18.43 -3.82 -5.88
N SER A 350 -18.97 -2.64 -6.27
CA SER A 350 -20.26 -2.54 -6.97
C SER A 350 -20.26 -3.19 -8.36
N ASN A 351 -19.08 -3.34 -8.97
CA ASN A 351 -18.89 -4.04 -10.24
C ASN A 351 -18.38 -5.47 -10.08
N ASN A 352 -18.36 -6.02 -8.87
CA ASN A 352 -17.79 -7.35 -8.56
C ASN A 352 -16.33 -7.48 -9.02
N ILE A 353 -15.52 -6.45 -8.83
CA ILE A 353 -14.10 -6.40 -9.13
C ILE A 353 -13.32 -6.43 -7.83
N GLY A 354 -12.51 -7.48 -7.62
CA GLY A 354 -11.56 -7.54 -6.51
C GLY A 354 -10.44 -6.52 -6.70
N TRP A 355 -9.75 -6.18 -5.62
CA TRP A 355 -8.75 -5.13 -5.62
C TRP A 355 -7.50 -5.47 -4.82
N SER A 356 -6.38 -4.81 -5.16
CA SER A 356 -5.13 -4.82 -4.41
C SER A 356 -4.63 -3.39 -4.20
N TRP A 357 -4.43 -3.00 -2.95
CA TRP A 357 -3.99 -1.64 -2.61
C TRP A 357 -2.47 -1.54 -2.56
N TRP A 358 -1.90 -0.36 -2.79
CA TRP A 358 -0.47 -0.11 -2.82
C TRP A 358 -0.08 1.10 -1.97
N PRO A 359 1.01 0.99 -1.16
CA PRO A 359 1.62 -0.22 -0.62
C PRO A 359 1.21 -0.46 0.85
N VAL A 360 1.66 -1.59 1.42
CA VAL A 360 1.40 -1.94 2.82
C VAL A 360 2.09 -0.98 3.82
N LYS A 361 3.33 -0.60 3.57
CA LYS A 361 4.17 0.26 4.44
C LYS A 361 4.86 1.36 3.66
N LYS A 362 4.82 2.59 4.19
CA LYS A 362 5.49 3.74 3.62
C LYS A 362 5.62 4.88 4.65
N SER A 363 6.59 5.77 4.46
CA SER A 363 6.78 6.97 5.29
C SER A 363 5.80 8.11 4.94
N ARG A 364 4.52 7.78 4.66
CA ARG A 364 3.46 8.75 4.34
C ARG A 364 2.14 8.33 5.01
N THR A 365 1.12 9.18 4.93
CA THR A 365 -0.19 8.94 5.58
C THR A 365 -1.08 7.97 4.81
N ASN A 366 -0.87 7.77 3.51
CA ASN A 366 -1.77 7.06 2.60
C ASN A 366 -1.54 5.54 2.51
N ASN A 367 -1.15 4.91 3.60
CA ASN A 367 -0.98 3.47 3.70
C ASN A 367 -1.35 2.97 5.10
N ILE A 368 -1.63 1.68 5.23
CA ILE A 368 -2.17 1.11 6.49
C ILE A 368 -1.16 1.12 7.65
N PHE A 369 0.14 1.04 7.36
CA PHE A 369 1.23 1.17 8.33
C PHE A 369 2.12 2.35 7.97
N LYS A 370 2.10 3.39 8.78
CA LYS A 370 2.98 4.57 8.61
C LYS A 370 4.33 4.32 9.24
N VAL A 371 5.39 4.46 8.46
CA VAL A 371 6.78 4.36 8.93
C VAL A 371 7.27 5.75 9.30
N THR A 372 7.84 5.89 10.49
CA THR A 372 8.53 7.13 10.88
C THR A 372 9.98 7.04 10.43
N THR A 373 10.37 7.92 9.52
CA THR A 373 11.75 7.99 9.02
C THR A 373 12.69 8.44 10.14
N PRO A 374 13.74 7.66 10.49
CA PRO A 374 14.72 8.06 11.50
C PRO A 374 15.53 9.28 11.07
N GLU A 375 15.93 10.11 12.05
CA GLU A 375 16.75 11.28 11.80
C GLU A 375 18.09 10.96 11.13
N SER A 376 18.73 9.85 11.53
CA SER A 376 19.97 9.37 10.91
C SER A 376 19.81 9.08 9.41
N TYR A 377 18.64 8.56 9.00
CA TYR A 377 18.35 8.28 7.60
C TYR A 377 18.05 9.57 6.82
N TYR A 378 17.36 10.55 7.42
CA TYR A 378 17.22 11.88 6.80
C TYR A 378 18.56 12.55 6.54
N GLN A 379 19.48 12.48 7.50
CA GLN A 379 20.84 13.03 7.34
C GLN A 379 21.60 12.32 6.21
N LEU A 380 21.43 11.01 6.06
CA LEU A 380 22.01 10.25 4.97
C LEU A 380 21.46 10.72 3.60
N LEU A 381 20.14 10.86 3.49
CA LEU A 381 19.50 11.32 2.25
C LEU A 381 19.95 12.75 1.88
N GLN A 382 20.03 13.66 2.85
CA GLN A 382 20.53 15.02 2.64
C GLN A 382 22.00 15.04 2.17
N ALA A 383 22.84 14.18 2.74
CA ALA A 383 24.22 14.04 2.29
C ALA A 383 24.29 13.55 0.84
N TRP A 384 23.49 12.55 0.47
CA TRP A 384 23.41 12.06 -0.90
C TRP A 384 22.90 13.13 -1.89
N GLU A 385 21.86 13.86 -1.51
CA GLU A 385 21.29 14.96 -2.33
C GLU A 385 22.30 16.10 -2.56
N SER A 386 23.05 16.47 -1.52
CA SER A 386 24.08 17.50 -1.62
C SER A 386 25.39 17.03 -2.29
N GLY A 387 25.52 15.73 -2.61
CA GLY A 387 26.76 15.13 -3.10
C GLY A 387 27.85 14.97 -2.03
N GLU A 388 27.49 15.07 -0.75
CA GLU A 388 28.35 14.78 0.37
C GLU A 388 28.31 13.29 0.71
N SER A 389 29.30 12.81 1.48
CA SER A 389 29.35 11.44 1.96
C SER A 389 29.48 11.42 3.47
N LEU A 390 28.70 10.57 4.11
CA LEU A 390 28.89 10.22 5.52
C LEU A 390 30.02 9.15 5.63
N SER A 391 30.49 8.92 6.85
CA SER A 391 31.38 7.76 7.07
C SER A 391 30.61 6.45 6.86
N ALA A 392 31.31 5.38 6.48
CA ALA A 392 30.70 4.06 6.30
C ALA A 392 29.93 3.57 7.54
N GLU A 393 30.37 3.93 8.74
CA GLU A 393 29.68 3.59 9.99
C GLU A 393 28.38 4.37 10.16
N GLN A 394 28.35 5.66 9.80
CA GLN A 394 27.14 6.48 9.84
C GLN A 394 26.12 6.06 8.79
N THR A 395 26.56 5.76 7.55
CA THR A 395 25.69 5.23 6.50
C THR A 395 25.07 3.90 6.92
N TYR A 396 25.91 2.96 7.42
CA TYR A 396 25.42 1.65 7.87
C TYR A 396 24.43 1.79 9.04
N HIS A 397 24.74 2.63 10.04
CA HIS A 397 23.81 2.91 11.13
C HIS A 397 22.47 3.46 10.62
N ALA A 398 22.50 4.43 9.71
CA ALA A 398 21.31 5.09 9.18
C ALA A 398 20.36 4.08 8.46
N VAL A 399 20.92 3.24 7.58
CA VAL A 399 20.08 2.26 6.84
C VAL A 399 19.56 1.16 7.76
N MET A 400 20.32 0.73 8.77
CA MET A 400 19.85 -0.25 9.76
C MET A 400 18.76 0.31 10.65
N GLU A 401 18.82 1.59 11.05
CA GLU A 401 17.74 2.25 11.79
C GLU A 401 16.48 2.38 10.91
N TYR A 402 16.65 2.65 9.60
CA TYR A 402 15.51 2.72 8.67
C TYR A 402 14.87 1.35 8.47
N SER A 403 15.67 0.28 8.36
CA SER A 403 15.15 -1.10 8.32
C SER A 403 14.34 -1.42 9.60
N LYS A 404 14.88 -1.11 10.78
CA LYS A 404 14.17 -1.32 12.04
C LYS A 404 12.86 -0.52 12.16
N ALA A 405 12.79 0.67 11.55
CA ALA A 405 11.58 1.47 11.55
C ALA A 405 10.42 0.79 10.80
N HIS A 406 10.71 -0.18 9.91
CA HIS A 406 9.70 -0.96 9.18
C HIS A 406 9.18 -2.18 9.96
N ARG A 407 9.76 -2.53 11.12
CA ARG A 407 9.20 -3.57 11.99
C ARG A 407 7.79 -3.21 12.40
N HIS A 408 6.91 -4.21 12.42
CA HIS A 408 5.51 -4.03 12.78
C HIS A 408 5.32 -3.16 14.04
N GLU A 409 6.04 -3.48 15.11
CA GLU A 409 5.97 -2.79 16.40
C GLU A 409 6.46 -1.33 16.38
N ASN A 410 7.20 -0.93 15.36
CA ASN A 410 7.74 0.41 15.18
C ASN A 410 6.90 1.27 14.20
N THR A 411 5.94 0.67 13.54
CA THR A 411 5.02 1.37 12.65
C THR A 411 3.83 1.96 13.40
N THR A 412 3.17 2.93 12.80
CA THR A 412 1.92 3.47 13.32
C THR A 412 0.77 3.02 12.41
N VAL A 413 -0.19 2.30 12.97
CA VAL A 413 -1.42 1.92 12.27
C VAL A 413 -2.21 3.16 11.88
N ALA A 414 -2.75 3.19 10.65
CA ALA A 414 -3.59 4.25 10.12
C ALA A 414 -5.08 3.80 10.09
N PRO A 415 -5.85 4.00 11.19
CA PRO A 415 -7.23 3.52 11.26
C PRO A 415 -8.16 4.22 10.27
N ASP A 416 -7.85 5.43 9.87
CA ASP A 416 -8.56 6.20 8.85
C ASP A 416 -8.40 5.57 7.45
N VAL A 417 -7.20 5.17 7.07
CA VAL A 417 -6.94 4.46 5.81
C VAL A 417 -7.62 3.10 5.81
N ILE A 418 -7.51 2.34 6.90
CA ILE A 418 -8.16 1.02 7.03
C ILE A 418 -9.68 1.17 6.91
N TYR A 419 -10.26 2.19 7.56
CA TYR A 419 -11.68 2.45 7.49
C TYR A 419 -12.12 2.75 6.05
N ALA A 420 -11.38 3.57 5.32
CA ALA A 420 -11.66 3.91 3.94
C ALA A 420 -11.57 2.69 2.99
N LEU A 421 -10.69 1.73 3.26
CA LEU A 421 -10.52 0.54 2.42
C LEU A 421 -11.53 -0.57 2.71
N ILE A 422 -11.97 -0.73 3.95
CA ILE A 422 -12.72 -1.93 4.37
C ILE A 422 -14.19 -1.63 4.71
N ASN A 423 -14.52 -0.43 5.18
CA ASN A 423 -15.88 -0.10 5.66
C ASN A 423 -16.66 0.72 4.64
N ASN A 424 -16.96 0.15 3.48
CA ASN A 424 -17.58 0.84 2.34
C ASN A 424 -19.02 0.40 2.02
N GLU A 425 -19.65 -0.43 2.85
CA GLU A 425 -21.03 -0.91 2.62
C GLU A 425 -22.04 0.25 2.67
N ASP A 426 -21.88 1.19 3.60
CA ASP A 426 -22.70 2.40 3.71
C ASP A 426 -21.82 3.65 3.52
N PRO A 427 -21.91 4.34 2.38
CA PRO A 427 -21.09 5.52 2.11
C PRO A 427 -21.40 6.72 3.02
N THR A 428 -22.53 6.69 3.73
CA THR A 428 -22.95 7.77 4.65
C THR A 428 -22.56 7.51 6.10
N ALA A 429 -22.05 6.28 6.39
CA ALA A 429 -21.69 5.89 7.74
C ALA A 429 -20.51 6.69 8.27
N THR A 430 -20.63 7.10 9.52
CA THR A 430 -19.53 7.74 10.27
C THR A 430 -19.25 6.99 11.56
N LYS A 431 -18.01 7.06 12.04
CA LYS A 431 -17.56 6.39 13.25
C LYS A 431 -16.59 7.27 14.01
N ALA A 432 -16.72 7.33 15.33
CA ALA A 432 -15.74 8.01 16.17
C ALA A 432 -14.32 7.54 15.87
N TYR A 433 -13.42 8.48 15.58
CA TYR A 433 -12.00 8.19 15.40
C TYR A 433 -11.37 7.67 16.69
N ARG A 434 -11.78 8.27 17.81
CA ARG A 434 -11.44 7.87 19.19
C ARG A 434 -12.63 7.97 20.10
N HIS A 435 -12.56 7.31 21.25
CA HIS A 435 -13.57 7.48 22.29
C HIS A 435 -13.40 8.85 22.97
N HIS A 436 -14.37 9.73 22.78
CA HIS A 436 -14.43 11.05 23.36
C HIS A 436 -15.57 11.16 24.37
N GLY A 437 -15.37 11.98 25.40
CA GLY A 437 -16.39 12.29 26.41
C GLY A 437 -16.28 13.75 26.84
N VAL A 438 -17.15 14.14 27.77
CA VAL A 438 -17.12 15.46 28.39
C VAL A 438 -15.95 15.58 29.40
N ASP A 439 -15.65 16.80 29.85
CA ASP A 439 -14.62 17.15 30.81
C ASP A 439 -13.17 16.82 30.41
N GLN A 440 -12.95 16.54 29.13
CA GLN A 440 -11.62 16.30 28.56
C GLN A 440 -11.41 17.13 27.28
N TRP A 441 -10.14 17.47 26.99
CA TRP A 441 -9.79 18.10 25.73
C TRP A 441 -9.84 17.09 24.59
N ILE A 442 -10.58 17.43 23.55
CA ILE A 442 -10.74 16.66 22.30
C ILE A 442 -9.96 17.40 21.22
N PRO A 443 -8.89 16.81 20.67
CA PRO A 443 -8.16 17.43 19.56
C PRO A 443 -9.06 17.58 18.32
N PHE A 444 -9.01 18.73 17.66
CA PHE A 444 -9.77 18.91 16.42
C PHE A 444 -9.36 17.96 15.31
N VAL A 445 -8.13 17.45 15.33
CA VAL A 445 -7.65 16.43 14.38
C VAL A 445 -8.26 15.03 14.59
N ASP A 446 -8.97 14.80 15.70
CA ASP A 446 -9.62 13.53 16.04
C ASP A 446 -11.11 13.49 15.61
N TYR A 447 -11.47 14.24 14.53
CA TYR A 447 -12.80 14.18 13.94
C TYR A 447 -13.16 12.76 13.45
N ASP A 448 -14.43 12.48 13.28
CA ASP A 448 -14.96 11.15 12.96
C ASP A 448 -14.35 10.57 11.68
N LEU A 449 -14.31 9.25 11.60
CA LEU A 449 -14.06 8.49 10.39
C LEU A 449 -15.30 8.53 9.49
N GLY A 450 -15.09 8.63 8.19
CA GLY A 450 -16.17 8.68 7.20
C GLY A 450 -15.72 9.45 5.97
N ARG A 451 -16.64 9.61 5.02
CA ARG A 451 -16.41 10.33 3.77
C ARG A 451 -16.60 11.83 3.94
N ASP A 452 -16.02 12.58 3.04
CA ASP A 452 -16.31 13.97 2.78
C ASP A 452 -17.82 14.17 2.58
N GLY A 453 -18.40 15.23 3.14
CA GLY A 453 -19.85 15.46 3.20
C GLY A 453 -20.60 14.72 4.31
N TYR A 454 -19.97 13.78 5.03
CA TYR A 454 -20.60 13.00 6.10
C TYR A 454 -19.87 13.07 7.44
N ALA A 455 -18.56 12.90 7.47
CA ALA A 455 -17.72 13.02 8.68
C ALA A 455 -17.04 14.38 8.78
N TYR A 456 -16.78 14.99 7.68
CA TYR A 456 -16.19 16.31 7.51
C TYR A 456 -16.60 16.88 6.16
N GLU A 457 -16.31 18.13 5.93
CA GLU A 457 -16.38 18.81 4.62
C GLU A 457 -15.10 19.58 4.42
N ASP A 458 -14.41 19.31 3.33
CA ASP A 458 -13.19 20.00 2.94
C ASP A 458 -13.24 20.36 1.46
N ARG A 459 -12.63 21.47 1.10
CA ARG A 459 -12.73 22.01 -0.25
C ARG A 459 -12.00 21.18 -1.29
N LEU A 460 -10.96 20.45 -0.89
CA LEU A 460 -10.14 19.60 -1.75
C LEU A 460 -9.84 18.27 -1.06
N SER A 461 -10.78 17.34 -1.12
CA SER A 461 -10.69 16.05 -0.41
C SER A 461 -9.96 14.95 -1.17
N GLN A 462 -9.56 15.16 -2.44
CA GLN A 462 -8.90 14.11 -3.25
C GLN A 462 -8.06 14.69 -4.40
N ASN A 463 -7.08 13.92 -4.86
CA ASN A 463 -6.28 14.26 -6.03
C ASN A 463 -6.81 13.54 -7.28
N ILE A 464 -7.49 14.28 -8.12
CA ILE A 464 -7.90 13.83 -9.45
C ILE A 464 -7.09 14.63 -10.45
N HIS A 465 -6.33 13.93 -11.31
CA HIS A 465 -5.66 14.59 -12.42
C HIS A 465 -6.72 15.09 -13.39
N ASP A 466 -6.78 16.40 -13.53
CA ASP A 466 -7.59 17.03 -14.55
C ASP A 466 -7.01 16.75 -15.96
N GLU A 467 -7.67 17.25 -17.01
CA GLU A 467 -7.23 17.07 -18.40
C GLU A 467 -5.82 17.61 -18.67
N GLN A 468 -5.29 18.47 -17.80
CA GLN A 468 -3.92 18.98 -17.86
C GLN A 468 -2.93 18.12 -17.07
N GLY A 469 -3.39 17.05 -16.39
CA GLY A 469 -2.56 16.15 -15.60
C GLY A 469 -1.91 16.80 -14.38
N GLN A 470 -2.55 17.83 -13.80
CA GLN A 470 -2.00 18.57 -12.67
C GLN A 470 -2.17 17.79 -11.37
N TRP A 471 -1.06 17.61 -10.67
CA TRP A 471 -1.06 17.06 -9.33
C TRP A 471 -1.63 18.07 -8.33
N LYS A 472 -2.60 17.64 -7.52
CA LYS A 472 -3.18 18.43 -6.43
C LYS A 472 -2.87 17.77 -5.09
N VAL A 473 -2.51 18.59 -4.13
CA VAL A 473 -2.34 18.12 -2.75
C VAL A 473 -3.69 18.17 -2.09
N TRP A 474 -4.20 17.03 -1.64
CA TRP A 474 -5.53 16.96 -1.01
C TRP A 474 -5.52 17.37 0.47
N ASN A 475 -4.36 17.43 1.13
CA ASN A 475 -4.21 18.11 2.40
C ASN A 475 -2.81 18.76 2.49
N GLU A 476 -2.76 20.02 2.87
CA GLU A 476 -1.53 20.84 2.89
C GLU A 476 -0.51 20.33 3.92
N GLY A 477 -0.95 19.84 5.05
CA GLY A 477 -0.04 19.36 6.09
C GLY A 477 0.60 18.02 5.81
N ARG A 478 -0.07 17.15 5.08
CA ARG A 478 0.31 15.73 4.82
C ARG A 478 0.67 14.97 6.08
N LYS A 479 -0.11 15.17 7.15
CA LYS A 479 0.21 14.68 8.49
C LYS A 479 -1.01 14.06 9.16
N TYR A 480 -0.75 13.21 10.13
CA TYR A 480 -1.69 12.61 11.05
C TYR A 480 -2.74 11.71 10.38
N ARG A 481 -3.62 12.23 9.51
CA ARG A 481 -4.65 11.49 8.75
C ARG A 481 -4.44 11.67 7.24
N ASN A 482 -5.06 10.79 6.46
CA ASN A 482 -5.01 10.80 5.00
C ASN A 482 -6.29 11.36 4.36
N ASP A 483 -7.13 12.03 5.13
CA ASP A 483 -8.33 12.72 4.63
C ASP A 483 -7.98 14.05 3.96
N GLY A 484 -8.99 14.76 3.42
CA GLY A 484 -8.83 16.08 2.83
C GLY A 484 -8.46 17.17 3.83
N VAL A 485 -8.86 17.00 5.09
CA VAL A 485 -8.67 18.02 6.13
C VAL A 485 -7.19 18.37 6.33
N ASP A 486 -6.89 19.64 6.26
CA ASP A 486 -5.55 20.20 6.39
C ASP A 486 -5.06 20.19 7.84
N ILE A 487 -3.92 19.53 8.10
CA ILE A 487 -3.39 19.35 9.46
C ILE A 487 -1.98 19.90 9.58
N GLY A 488 -1.80 20.89 10.45
CA GLY A 488 -0.52 21.47 10.82
C GLY A 488 0.08 20.86 12.08
N GLY A 489 1.28 21.33 12.45
CA GLY A 489 1.97 20.90 13.68
C GLY A 489 2.87 19.70 13.51
N SER A 490 3.11 19.00 14.62
CA SER A 490 3.97 17.81 14.72
C SER A 490 3.44 16.86 15.79
N ALA A 491 4.11 15.72 16.02
CA ALA A 491 3.72 14.71 17.01
C ALA A 491 3.54 15.25 18.45
N GLY A 492 4.06 16.43 18.76
CA GLY A 492 3.86 17.11 20.05
C GLY A 492 2.60 17.97 20.14
N GLY A 493 1.86 18.16 19.02
CA GLY A 493 0.64 18.97 18.98
C GLY A 493 0.18 19.24 17.56
N TYR A 494 -0.63 18.33 17.01
CA TYR A 494 -1.33 18.53 15.74
C TYR A 494 -2.53 19.46 15.94
N PHE A 495 -2.90 20.19 14.89
CA PHE A 495 -4.08 21.05 14.85
C PHE A 495 -4.61 21.13 13.40
N VAL A 496 -5.90 21.36 13.24
CA VAL A 496 -6.50 21.65 11.94
C VAL A 496 -6.13 23.07 11.54
N SER A 497 -5.67 23.27 10.32
CA SER A 497 -5.13 24.52 9.80
C SER A 497 -5.57 24.75 8.36
N TRP A 498 -5.22 25.87 7.76
CA TRP A 498 -5.60 26.29 6.40
C TRP A 498 -7.10 26.22 6.14
N THR A 499 -7.91 26.31 7.18
CA THR A 499 -9.36 26.21 7.12
C THR A 499 -9.99 27.27 6.24
N GLU A 500 -11.09 26.93 5.55
CA GLU A 500 -11.85 27.82 4.70
C GLU A 500 -13.34 27.89 5.10
N PRO A 501 -14.04 29.04 4.83
CA PRO A 501 -15.48 29.12 5.06
C PRO A 501 -16.26 28.07 4.26
N GLY A 502 -17.18 27.37 4.94
CA GLY A 502 -17.98 26.29 4.39
C GLY A 502 -17.53 24.91 4.86
N GLU A 503 -16.30 24.77 5.30
CA GLU A 503 -15.78 23.52 5.86
C GLU A 503 -16.36 23.23 7.25
N TRP A 504 -16.42 21.94 7.60
CA TRP A 504 -16.88 21.50 8.92
C TRP A 504 -16.28 20.15 9.33
N LEU A 505 -16.28 19.90 10.64
CA LEU A 505 -15.73 18.69 11.25
C LEU A 505 -16.74 18.11 12.25
N GLN A 506 -16.95 16.79 12.22
CA GLN A 506 -17.86 16.07 13.10
C GLN A 506 -17.10 15.26 14.15
N TYR A 507 -17.67 15.18 15.34
CA TYR A 507 -17.15 14.41 16.48
C TYR A 507 -18.28 13.64 17.13
N THR A 508 -18.10 12.34 17.32
CA THR A 508 -18.99 11.50 18.11
C THR A 508 -18.48 11.43 19.56
N ILE A 509 -19.28 11.90 20.51
CA ILE A 509 -18.94 11.95 21.93
C ILE A 509 -19.93 11.22 22.81
N GLN A 510 -19.49 10.77 23.99
CA GLN A 510 -20.34 10.17 25.03
C GLN A 510 -20.62 11.16 26.15
N VAL A 511 -21.89 11.43 26.40
CA VAL A 511 -22.37 12.28 27.49
C VAL A 511 -23.04 11.41 28.56
N PRO A 512 -22.42 11.24 29.72
CA PRO A 512 -22.94 10.31 30.76
C PRO A 512 -24.20 10.81 31.43
N GLN A 513 -24.39 12.13 31.52
CA GLN A 513 -25.54 12.77 32.17
C GLN A 513 -25.92 14.05 31.43
N ALA A 514 -27.23 14.19 31.18
CA ALA A 514 -27.78 15.42 30.55
C ALA A 514 -27.60 16.63 31.48
N GLY A 515 -27.40 17.79 30.89
CA GLY A 515 -27.26 19.05 31.63
C GLY A 515 -26.76 20.19 30.79
N GLU A 516 -26.50 21.33 31.47
CA GLU A 516 -25.88 22.51 30.88
C GLU A 516 -24.35 22.39 30.97
N PHE A 517 -23.69 22.64 29.86
CA PHE A 517 -22.22 22.57 29.72
C PHE A 517 -21.66 23.92 29.24
N LYS A 518 -20.40 24.11 29.54
CA LYS A 518 -19.57 25.18 29.02
C LYS A 518 -18.67 24.63 27.93
N LEU A 519 -18.73 25.17 26.71
CA LEU A 519 -17.79 24.87 25.63
C LEU A 519 -16.55 25.75 25.77
N GLU A 520 -15.38 25.16 25.68
CA GLU A 520 -14.10 25.83 25.57
C GLU A 520 -13.39 25.38 24.28
N LEU A 521 -12.88 26.34 23.51
CA LEU A 521 -12.23 26.14 22.23
C LEU A 521 -10.82 26.75 22.26
N GLU A 522 -9.78 25.97 22.00
CA GLU A 522 -8.41 26.48 21.80
C GLU A 522 -8.17 26.72 20.32
N THR A 523 -8.03 27.99 19.95
CA THR A 523 -7.90 28.42 18.57
C THR A 523 -6.79 29.47 18.42
N LYS A 524 -6.32 29.66 17.18
CA LYS A 524 -5.31 30.65 16.83
C LYS A 524 -5.66 31.25 15.46
N GLY A 525 -5.19 32.45 15.15
CA GLY A 525 -5.38 33.12 13.86
C GLY A 525 -6.17 34.40 13.92
N ALA A 526 -6.73 34.84 12.79
CA ALA A 526 -7.53 36.06 12.67
C ALA A 526 -8.93 35.89 13.25
N ALA A 527 -9.66 37.02 13.40
CA ALA A 527 -11.07 36.99 13.80
C ALA A 527 -11.88 36.08 12.89
N SER A 528 -12.57 35.12 13.48
CA SER A 528 -13.29 34.07 12.78
C SER A 528 -14.60 33.76 13.48
N ARG A 529 -15.53 33.12 12.79
CA ARG A 529 -16.79 32.65 13.35
C ARG A 529 -17.02 31.18 13.04
N LEU A 530 -17.44 30.45 14.08
CA LEU A 530 -17.90 29.06 13.94
C LEU A 530 -19.38 28.96 14.26
N ARG A 531 -20.04 27.94 13.74
CA ARG A 531 -21.35 27.45 14.15
C ARG A 531 -21.20 26.06 14.75
N MET A 532 -21.95 25.77 15.81
CA MET A 532 -22.01 24.47 16.44
C MET A 532 -23.38 23.82 16.24
N GLU A 533 -23.37 22.59 15.77
CA GLU A 533 -24.56 21.72 15.69
C GLU A 533 -24.40 20.50 16.59
N ILE A 534 -25.49 19.98 17.12
CA ILE A 534 -25.57 18.72 17.87
C ILE A 534 -26.72 17.91 17.28
N ASN A 535 -26.42 16.71 16.76
CA ASN A 535 -27.38 15.84 16.11
C ASN A 535 -28.21 16.60 15.03
N ASP A 536 -27.51 17.32 14.17
CA ASP A 536 -28.03 18.15 13.06
C ASP A 536 -28.92 19.35 13.51
N GLU A 537 -28.95 19.68 14.81
CA GLU A 537 -29.64 20.87 15.33
C GLU A 537 -28.62 21.98 15.67
N ILE A 538 -28.85 23.19 15.20
CA ILE A 538 -28.02 24.34 15.56
C ILE A 538 -28.17 24.65 17.05
N LYS A 539 -27.10 24.57 17.79
CA LYS A 539 -27.05 24.92 19.22
C LYS A 539 -26.43 26.30 19.46
N ASN A 540 -25.53 26.71 18.62
CA ASN A 540 -24.97 28.06 18.62
C ASN A 540 -24.62 28.45 17.17
N ASP A 541 -25.25 29.48 16.68
CA ASP A 541 -25.11 29.93 15.27
C ASP A 541 -23.93 30.90 15.07
N GLU A 542 -23.46 31.57 16.13
CA GLU A 542 -22.35 32.53 16.05
C GLU A 542 -21.39 32.43 17.23
N ILE A 543 -20.39 31.55 17.11
CA ILE A 543 -19.28 31.49 18.04
C ILE A 543 -18.15 32.39 17.53
N ALA A 544 -18.04 33.59 18.07
CA ALA A 544 -16.92 34.49 17.75
C ALA A 544 -15.63 33.98 18.38
N ILE A 545 -14.67 33.60 17.55
CA ILE A 545 -13.36 33.11 17.99
C ILE A 545 -12.55 34.26 18.56
N LYS A 546 -12.02 34.08 19.77
CA LYS A 546 -11.04 34.99 20.34
C LYS A 546 -9.72 34.83 19.61
N THR A 547 -9.21 35.93 19.14
CA THR A 547 -7.84 35.99 18.61
C THR A 547 -6.87 36.15 19.77
N GLY A 548 -5.62 35.74 19.60
CA GLY A 548 -4.52 36.18 20.47
C GLY A 548 -4.46 37.72 20.54
N SER A 549 -3.77 38.28 21.50
CA SER A 549 -3.68 39.73 21.63
C SER A 549 -3.21 40.38 20.31
N GLU A 550 -3.62 41.62 20.03
CA GLU A 550 -3.16 42.38 18.84
C GLU A 550 -1.64 42.38 18.66
N ASN A 551 -0.90 42.15 19.77
CA ASN A 551 0.55 42.09 19.80
C ASN A 551 1.14 40.66 19.62
N SER A 552 0.31 39.62 19.57
CA SER A 552 0.73 38.21 19.43
C SER A 552 -0.31 37.38 18.61
N PRO A 553 -0.51 37.67 17.33
CA PRO A 553 -1.51 36.99 16.52
C PRO A 553 -1.22 35.49 16.31
N GLY A 554 -0.05 35.01 16.71
CA GLY A 554 0.36 33.59 16.61
C GLY A 554 0.16 32.79 17.89
N GLU A 555 -0.40 33.36 18.97
CA GLU A 555 -0.64 32.64 20.23
C GLU A 555 -2.01 31.96 20.27
N TRP A 556 -2.07 30.81 20.92
CA TRP A 556 -3.32 30.09 21.17
C TRP A 556 -4.18 30.86 22.20
N ALA A 557 -5.46 30.99 21.91
CA ALA A 557 -6.44 31.64 22.77
C ALA A 557 -7.62 30.70 23.05
N THR A 558 -8.21 30.85 24.25
CA THR A 558 -9.39 30.07 24.63
C THR A 558 -10.64 30.92 24.48
N THR A 559 -11.57 30.50 23.62
CA THR A 559 -12.93 31.01 23.52
C THR A 559 -13.84 30.18 24.40
N THR A 560 -14.72 30.83 25.19
CA THR A 560 -15.66 30.17 26.11
C THR A 560 -17.08 30.52 25.70
N VAL A 561 -17.96 29.50 25.60
CA VAL A 561 -19.39 29.64 25.35
C VAL A 561 -20.13 28.91 26.47
N ASN A 562 -21.05 29.60 27.13
CA ASN A 562 -21.88 29.01 28.20
C ASN A 562 -23.26 28.60 27.69
N GLY A 563 -23.97 27.76 28.45
CA GLY A 563 -25.37 27.42 28.18
C GLY A 563 -25.56 26.40 27.07
N ILE A 564 -24.65 25.47 26.88
CA ILE A 564 -24.79 24.39 25.90
C ILE A 564 -25.55 23.23 26.55
N GLU A 565 -26.80 23.05 26.19
CA GLU A 565 -27.63 21.94 26.68
C GLU A 565 -27.30 20.64 25.93
N LEU A 566 -26.87 19.61 26.68
CA LEU A 566 -26.59 18.27 26.17
C LEU A 566 -27.57 17.25 26.76
N SER A 567 -28.07 16.34 25.91
CA SER A 567 -28.76 15.13 26.33
C SER A 567 -27.76 14.03 26.71
N THR A 568 -28.19 13.04 27.49
CA THR A 568 -27.37 11.86 27.78
C THR A 568 -27.27 10.94 26.57
N GLY A 569 -26.15 10.23 26.44
CA GLY A 569 -25.91 9.25 25.37
C GLY A 569 -24.84 9.68 24.38
N GLU A 570 -24.84 9.03 23.25
CA GLU A 570 -23.96 9.36 22.13
C GLU A 570 -24.51 10.56 21.35
N LEU A 571 -23.68 11.57 21.16
CA LEU A 571 -24.03 12.78 20.42
C LEU A 571 -23.00 13.03 19.31
N LYS A 572 -23.51 13.50 18.16
CA LYS A 572 -22.68 14.01 17.06
C LYS A 572 -22.61 15.53 17.12
N ILE A 573 -21.41 16.05 17.28
CA ILE A 573 -21.15 17.50 17.32
C ILE A 573 -20.45 17.90 16.04
N ARG A 574 -20.96 18.94 15.34
CA ARG A 574 -20.30 19.56 14.18
C ARG A 574 -19.90 20.99 14.48
N PHE A 575 -18.68 21.34 14.07
CA PHE A 575 -18.20 22.72 14.04
C PHE A 575 -18.03 23.14 12.58
N HIS A 576 -18.81 24.15 12.17
CA HIS A 576 -18.74 24.74 10.83
C HIS A 576 -17.93 26.02 10.88
N ILE A 577 -17.05 26.21 9.91
CA ILE A 577 -16.30 27.44 9.71
C ILE A 577 -17.16 28.38 8.87
N GLN A 578 -17.70 29.46 9.47
CA GLN A 578 -18.57 30.41 8.77
C GLN A 578 -17.78 31.55 8.16
N GLU A 579 -16.78 32.04 8.89
CA GLU A 579 -15.91 33.15 8.46
C GLU A 579 -14.50 32.99 9.01
N GLY A 580 -13.53 33.51 8.25
CA GLY A 580 -12.13 33.50 8.61
C GLY A 580 -11.44 32.19 8.27
N ALA A 581 -10.25 32.00 8.82
CA ALA A 581 -9.41 30.81 8.63
C ALA A 581 -8.67 30.49 9.95
N PRO A 582 -9.39 30.01 10.98
CA PRO A 582 -8.77 29.74 12.27
C PRO A 582 -7.98 28.44 12.25
N ASP A 583 -6.84 28.42 12.92
CA ASP A 583 -6.26 27.15 13.36
C ASP A 583 -7.03 26.62 14.56
N LEU A 584 -7.42 25.33 14.53
CA LEU A 584 -8.25 24.68 15.55
C LEU A 584 -7.43 23.57 16.22
N ARG A 585 -7.15 23.73 17.54
CA ARG A 585 -6.31 22.78 18.27
C ARG A 585 -7.11 21.73 19.01
N ALA A 586 -8.00 22.17 19.90
CA ALA A 586 -8.82 21.32 20.72
C ALA A 586 -10.08 22.03 21.23
N PHE A 587 -11.08 21.25 21.61
CA PHE A 587 -12.24 21.73 22.33
C PHE A 587 -12.55 20.84 23.54
N ARG A 588 -13.32 21.34 24.49
CA ARG A 588 -13.91 20.53 25.55
C ARG A 588 -15.28 21.07 25.97
N LEU A 589 -16.09 20.16 26.46
CA LEU A 589 -17.38 20.43 27.07
C LEU A 589 -17.25 20.17 28.57
N VAL A 590 -17.29 21.22 29.36
CA VAL A 590 -17.12 21.16 30.82
C VAL A 590 -18.47 21.14 31.48
N SER A 591 -18.73 20.11 32.29
CA SER A 591 -19.99 19.98 33.04
C SER A 591 -20.13 21.12 34.05
N GLY A 592 -21.32 21.70 34.14
CA GLY A 592 -21.65 22.72 35.11
C GLY A 592 -21.98 22.18 36.52
N LEU A 593 -21.71 20.90 36.77
CA LEU A 593 -21.91 20.28 38.08
C LEU A 593 -20.81 20.70 39.03
N GLU A 594 -21.07 21.69 39.89
CA GLU A 594 -20.35 21.88 41.16
C GLU A 594 -20.81 20.87 42.22
#